data_bb4f47679c88d3fd95d6bbbe77f94237
#
_entry.id   bb4f47679c88d3fd95d6bbbe77f94237
#
_cell.length_a   1.000
_cell.length_b   1.000
_cell.length_c   1.000
_cell.angle_alpha   90.00
_cell.angle_beta   90.00
_cell.angle_gamma   90.00
#
_symmetry.space_group_name_H-M   'P 1'
#
loop_
_entity.id
_entity.type
_entity.pdbx_description
1 polymer ?
#
loop_
_entity_poly.entity_id
_entity_poly.type
_entity_poly.pdbx_seq_one_letter_code
_entity_poly.pdbx_strand_id
1 'polypeptide(L)'
;MANQKRGRQSFILPDPPVITHWASVAGKKESEGPLAHTFDIKSQDTYFGQKTWEQGEKQMQKLALGKLAEKAGMKMDDFDLVFSGDLLNQCIGSSFTLRNLGIPHLGLYGACSTMAESLLLSSMAVGGGFADNAVAMTSSHFASSERQYRFPLGYGGQRTPTAQWTVTGSGAALVRSDGHGPRITGCTVGTVTDLGIKDANNMGAAMAPAAYATIKAHFDDMKTAPEDFDLIVTGDLGQLGKEMLLELARRDGVSLGGKLTDCGTMVFDNDKQDVHAGGSGCGCSAITLCGYLLGQLNGGKLKKILFCGTGALLSPTSTQQGLPIPGVCHAVCIAGGT
;
A
#
# COMPACT_ATOMS: atom_id res chain seq x y z
N MET A 1 -2.74 -19.40 25.56
CA MET A 1 -2.68 -18.73 24.28
C MET A 1 -1.31 -18.99 23.68
N ALA A 2 -1.22 -19.43 22.42
CA ALA A 2 0.07 -19.59 21.75
C ALA A 2 0.76 -18.22 21.64
N ASN A 3 2.08 -18.19 21.89
CA ASN A 3 2.85 -16.96 21.77
C ASN A 3 2.90 -16.53 20.28
N GLN A 4 2.12 -15.51 19.92
CA GLN A 4 2.04 -14.99 18.55
C GLN A 4 3.24 -14.10 18.20
N LYS A 5 3.85 -13.46 19.19
CA LYS A 5 5.02 -12.59 18.98
C LYS A 5 6.23 -13.41 18.52
N ARG A 6 6.94 -12.88 17.53
CA ARG A 6 8.21 -13.41 17.04
C ARG A 6 9.24 -12.29 17.07
N GLY A 7 10.41 -12.57 17.65
CA GLY A 7 11.48 -11.59 17.77
C GLY A 7 11.03 -10.28 18.42
N ARG A 8 11.49 -9.17 17.85
CA ARG A 8 11.26 -7.83 18.40
C ARG A 8 9.97 -7.17 17.87
N GLN A 9 9.66 -7.29 16.58
CA GLN A 9 8.64 -6.49 15.90
C GLN A 9 7.71 -7.31 14.98
N SER A 10 7.87 -8.64 14.99
CA SER A 10 7.04 -9.53 14.16
C SER A 10 6.07 -10.35 14.98
N PHE A 11 5.03 -10.85 14.32
CA PHE A 11 4.07 -11.79 14.90
C PHE A 11 3.54 -12.74 13.84
N ILE A 12 3.13 -13.93 14.25
CA ILE A 12 2.39 -14.88 13.43
C ILE A 12 0.93 -14.93 13.88
N LEU A 13 0.09 -15.37 12.98
CA LEU A 13 -1.33 -15.61 13.22
C LEU A 13 -1.55 -17.12 13.15
N PRO A 14 -1.78 -17.81 14.32
CA PRO A 14 -1.93 -19.28 14.36
C PRO A 14 -3.05 -19.78 13.47
N ASP A 15 -4.17 -19.04 13.48
CA ASP A 15 -5.30 -19.20 12.56
C ASP A 15 -5.26 -18.02 11.56
N PRO A 16 -4.55 -18.17 10.43
CA PRO A 16 -4.30 -17.06 9.53
C PRO A 16 -5.59 -16.53 8.91
N PRO A 17 -5.94 -15.24 9.12
CA PRO A 17 -7.08 -14.62 8.48
C PRO A 17 -6.98 -14.68 6.95
N VAL A 18 -8.14 -14.76 6.31
CA VAL A 18 -8.29 -14.93 4.87
C VAL A 18 -8.66 -13.62 4.23
N ILE A 19 -7.98 -13.23 3.15
CA ILE A 19 -8.43 -12.15 2.27
C ILE A 19 -9.42 -12.78 1.28
N THR A 20 -10.71 -12.69 1.57
CA THR A 20 -11.74 -13.39 0.81
C THR A 20 -12.14 -12.67 -0.47
N HIS A 21 -12.21 -11.35 -0.43
CA HIS A 21 -12.59 -10.50 -1.55
C HIS A 21 -11.74 -9.24 -1.58
N TRP A 22 -11.57 -8.67 -2.77
CA TRP A 22 -10.84 -7.42 -2.98
C TRP A 22 -11.37 -6.68 -4.19
N ALA A 23 -11.16 -5.37 -4.21
CA ALA A 23 -11.57 -4.50 -5.30
C ALA A 23 -10.53 -3.41 -5.54
N SER A 24 -10.42 -2.98 -6.79
CA SER A 24 -9.49 -1.95 -7.23
C SER A 24 -10.17 -0.94 -8.14
N VAL A 25 -9.85 0.34 -7.94
CA VAL A 25 -10.29 1.46 -8.76
C VAL A 25 -9.07 2.22 -9.23
N ALA A 26 -8.95 2.46 -10.52
CA ALA A 26 -7.80 3.12 -11.14
C ALA A 26 -8.22 4.36 -11.93
N GLY A 27 -7.36 5.38 -11.90
CA GLY A 27 -7.49 6.58 -12.70
C GLY A 27 -7.09 6.39 -14.16
N LYS A 28 -7.09 7.49 -14.92
CA LYS A 28 -6.81 7.47 -16.36
C LYS A 28 -5.41 6.93 -16.67
N LYS A 29 -4.37 7.49 -16.04
CA LYS A 29 -2.97 7.13 -16.35
C LYS A 29 -2.66 5.68 -15.98
N GLU A 30 -3.17 5.20 -14.87
CA GLU A 30 -3.07 3.83 -14.39
C GLU A 30 -3.80 2.85 -15.32
N SER A 31 -4.91 3.30 -15.91
CA SER A 31 -5.69 2.53 -16.89
C SER A 31 -5.02 2.40 -18.26
N GLU A 32 -3.91 3.06 -18.48
CA GLU A 32 -3.06 2.98 -19.69
C GLU A 32 -1.77 2.17 -19.41
N GLY A 33 -1.55 1.76 -18.14
CA GLY A 33 -0.37 1.01 -17.72
C GLY A 33 -0.48 -0.51 -17.92
N PRO A 34 0.60 -1.25 -17.63
CA PRO A 34 0.68 -2.70 -17.86
C PRO A 34 -0.40 -3.50 -17.12
N LEU A 35 -0.83 -3.04 -15.94
CA LEU A 35 -1.82 -3.71 -15.10
C LEU A 35 -3.27 -3.29 -15.39
N ALA A 36 -3.52 -2.44 -16.38
CA ALA A 36 -4.84 -1.88 -16.68
C ALA A 36 -5.95 -2.92 -16.83
N HIS A 37 -5.61 -4.12 -17.33
CA HIS A 37 -6.55 -5.22 -17.55
C HIS A 37 -6.99 -5.91 -16.26
N THR A 38 -6.34 -5.64 -15.13
CA THR A 38 -6.60 -6.30 -13.84
C THR A 38 -7.49 -5.45 -12.91
N PHE A 39 -7.70 -4.17 -13.22
CA PHE A 39 -8.48 -3.27 -12.36
C PHE A 39 -9.99 -3.44 -12.57
N ASP A 40 -10.74 -3.50 -11.46
CA ASP A 40 -12.20 -3.69 -11.48
C ASP A 40 -12.92 -2.48 -12.08
N ILE A 41 -12.53 -1.27 -11.68
CA ILE A 41 -13.12 -0.02 -12.17
C ILE A 41 -12.00 0.89 -12.68
N LYS A 42 -12.22 1.46 -13.86
CA LYS A 42 -11.30 2.41 -14.50
C LYS A 42 -12.05 3.69 -14.86
N SER A 43 -11.50 4.84 -14.50
CA SER A 43 -12.07 6.14 -14.82
C SER A 43 -11.16 6.92 -15.78
N GLN A 44 -11.75 7.47 -16.84
CA GLN A 44 -11.08 8.43 -17.72
C GLN A 44 -11.21 9.87 -17.21
N ASP A 45 -12.14 10.11 -16.29
CA ASP A 45 -12.34 11.37 -15.62
C ASP A 45 -11.52 11.42 -14.32
N THR A 46 -10.56 12.34 -14.24
CA THR A 46 -9.71 12.53 -13.07
C THR A 46 -10.46 13.09 -11.85
N TYR A 47 -11.66 13.61 -12.04
CA TYR A 47 -12.54 14.09 -10.98
C TYR A 47 -13.53 13.02 -10.49
N PHE A 48 -13.63 11.88 -11.15
CA PHE A 48 -14.62 10.82 -10.83
C PHE A 48 -16.06 11.36 -10.72
N GLY A 49 -16.43 12.29 -11.60
CA GLY A 49 -17.73 12.95 -11.61
C GLY A 49 -17.94 13.97 -10.49
N GLN A 50 -16.90 14.37 -9.78
CA GLN A 50 -16.97 15.31 -8.66
C GLN A 50 -16.45 16.71 -9.05
N LYS A 51 -16.59 17.67 -8.14
CA LYS A 51 -16.22 19.08 -8.39
C LYS A 51 -14.76 19.39 -8.06
N THR A 52 -14.13 18.63 -7.17
CA THR A 52 -12.73 18.82 -6.74
C THR A 52 -12.01 17.47 -6.70
N TRP A 53 -10.69 17.51 -6.75
CA TRP A 53 -9.86 16.30 -6.71
C TRP A 53 -9.99 15.51 -5.40
N GLU A 54 -10.14 16.20 -4.26
CA GLU A 54 -10.36 15.57 -2.95
C GLU A 54 -11.72 14.86 -2.90
N GLN A 55 -12.75 15.47 -3.51
CA GLN A 55 -14.03 14.79 -3.68
C GLN A 55 -13.94 13.61 -4.64
N GLY A 56 -13.10 13.72 -5.67
CA GLY A 56 -12.77 12.62 -6.59
C GLY A 56 -12.10 11.46 -5.86
N GLU A 57 -11.12 11.74 -5.00
CA GLU A 57 -10.46 10.72 -4.20
C GLU A 57 -11.43 10.02 -3.23
N LYS A 58 -12.26 10.77 -2.54
CA LYS A 58 -13.35 10.22 -1.73
C LYS A 58 -14.28 9.31 -2.56
N GLN A 59 -14.67 9.75 -3.76
CA GLN A 59 -15.55 8.98 -4.63
C GLN A 59 -14.88 7.68 -5.09
N MET A 60 -13.60 7.72 -5.35
CA MET A 60 -12.80 6.55 -5.72
C MET A 60 -12.77 5.50 -4.60
N GLN A 61 -12.55 5.91 -3.35
CA GLN A 61 -12.66 5.00 -2.19
C GLN A 61 -14.08 4.43 -2.05
N LYS A 62 -15.11 5.25 -2.23
CA LYS A 62 -16.50 4.80 -2.19
C LYS A 62 -16.80 3.75 -3.26
N LEU A 63 -16.25 3.93 -4.46
CA LEU A 63 -16.38 2.94 -5.55
C LEU A 63 -15.64 1.63 -5.20
N ALA A 64 -14.46 1.71 -4.60
CA ALA A 64 -13.70 0.53 -4.18
C ALA A 64 -14.44 -0.26 -3.10
N LEU A 65 -14.95 0.41 -2.07
CA LEU A 65 -15.73 -0.23 -1.00
C LEU A 65 -17.04 -0.81 -1.52
N GLY A 66 -17.75 -0.07 -2.39
CA GLY A 66 -18.98 -0.56 -3.03
C GLY A 66 -18.76 -1.79 -3.90
N LYS A 67 -17.67 -1.79 -4.68
CA LYS A 67 -17.30 -2.95 -5.51
C LYS A 67 -16.86 -4.14 -4.67
N LEU A 68 -16.18 -3.90 -3.55
CA LEU A 68 -15.85 -4.95 -2.57
C LEU A 68 -17.12 -5.59 -2.01
N ALA A 69 -18.07 -4.78 -1.53
CA ALA A 69 -19.36 -5.25 -1.01
C ALA A 69 -20.16 -6.05 -2.05
N GLU A 70 -20.21 -5.56 -3.30
CA GLU A 70 -20.83 -6.27 -4.44
C GLU A 70 -20.22 -7.66 -4.65
N LYS A 71 -18.86 -7.74 -4.72
CA LYS A 71 -18.14 -9.00 -4.93
C LYS A 71 -18.34 -9.98 -3.76
N ALA A 72 -18.42 -9.45 -2.54
CA ALA A 72 -18.65 -10.26 -1.33
C ALA A 72 -20.11 -10.66 -1.12
N GLY A 73 -21.06 -10.08 -1.87
CA GLY A 73 -22.48 -10.27 -1.63
C GLY A 73 -22.96 -9.69 -0.29
N MET A 74 -22.27 -8.66 0.22
CA MET A 74 -22.47 -8.06 1.55
C MET A 74 -23.08 -6.66 1.44
N LYS A 75 -23.79 -6.25 2.50
CA LYS A 75 -24.21 -4.86 2.71
C LYS A 75 -23.13 -4.08 3.47
N MET A 76 -23.24 -2.76 3.47
CA MET A 76 -22.29 -1.92 4.22
C MET A 76 -22.31 -2.21 5.72
N ASP A 77 -23.46 -2.50 6.29
CA ASP A 77 -23.66 -2.81 7.71
C ASP A 77 -23.10 -4.18 8.11
N ASP A 78 -22.72 -5.03 7.16
CA ASP A 78 -22.09 -6.33 7.44
C ASP A 78 -20.57 -6.20 7.70
N PHE A 79 -19.98 -5.03 7.48
CA PHE A 79 -18.60 -4.76 7.81
C PHE A 79 -18.46 -4.31 9.27
N ASP A 80 -17.73 -5.07 10.07
CA ASP A 80 -17.56 -4.78 11.51
C ASP A 80 -16.63 -3.60 11.73
N LEU A 81 -15.58 -3.48 10.90
CA LEU A 81 -14.51 -2.51 11.09
C LEU A 81 -13.81 -2.18 9.78
N VAL A 82 -13.57 -0.90 9.52
CA VAL A 82 -12.77 -0.43 8.40
C VAL A 82 -11.50 0.25 8.91
N PHE A 83 -10.35 -0.25 8.50
CA PHE A 83 -9.06 0.41 8.61
C PHE A 83 -8.76 1.10 7.28
N SER A 84 -8.77 2.42 7.27
CA SER A 84 -8.49 3.14 6.03
C SER A 84 -7.70 4.41 6.24
N GLY A 85 -7.02 4.83 5.18
CA GLY A 85 -6.27 6.07 5.14
C GLY A 85 -6.03 6.54 3.73
N ASP A 86 -5.46 7.72 3.64
CA ASP A 86 -5.08 8.39 2.40
C ASP A 86 -3.92 9.36 2.69
N LEU A 87 -3.44 10.07 1.67
CA LEU A 87 -2.31 10.99 1.84
C LEU A 87 -2.72 12.40 2.29
N LEU A 88 -4.01 12.70 2.33
CA LEU A 88 -4.50 14.04 2.67
C LEU A 88 -4.47 14.29 4.17
N ASN A 89 -4.34 15.56 4.55
CA ASN A 89 -4.36 15.97 5.94
C ASN A 89 -5.59 15.42 6.66
N GLN A 90 -5.37 14.84 7.84
CA GLN A 90 -6.35 14.23 8.72
C GLN A 90 -7.16 13.10 8.06
N CYS A 91 -6.60 12.42 7.05
CA CYS A 91 -7.27 11.33 6.32
C CYS A 91 -8.66 11.74 5.82
N ILE A 92 -8.75 12.94 5.21
CA ILE A 92 -10.03 13.54 4.83
C ILE A 92 -10.75 12.72 3.75
N GLY A 93 -10.01 12.08 2.84
CA GLY A 93 -10.56 11.17 1.83
C GLY A 93 -11.32 10.02 2.48
N SER A 94 -10.69 9.34 3.41
CA SER A 94 -11.23 8.19 4.14
C SER A 94 -12.40 8.56 5.06
N SER A 95 -12.23 9.61 5.87
CA SER A 95 -13.25 10.07 6.81
C SER A 95 -14.54 10.48 6.09
N PHE A 96 -14.40 11.19 4.96
CA PHE A 96 -15.56 11.62 4.17
C PHE A 96 -16.15 10.51 3.31
N THR A 97 -15.39 9.48 3.00
CA THR A 97 -15.91 8.27 2.34
C THR A 97 -16.86 7.53 3.28
N LEU A 98 -16.44 7.32 4.53
CA LEU A 98 -17.17 6.51 5.50
C LEU A 98 -18.27 7.29 6.25
N ARG A 99 -18.27 8.61 6.11
CA ARG A 99 -19.29 9.47 6.68
C ARG A 99 -20.71 9.01 6.25
N ASN A 100 -21.56 8.79 7.21
CA ASN A 100 -22.95 8.36 7.04
C ASN A 100 -23.14 6.91 6.52
N LEU A 101 -22.09 6.06 6.54
CA LEU A 101 -22.22 4.63 6.23
C LEU A 101 -22.52 3.78 7.47
N GLY A 102 -22.37 4.34 8.68
CA GLY A 102 -22.62 3.60 9.92
C GLY A 102 -21.56 2.56 10.30
N ILE A 103 -20.48 2.43 9.52
CA ILE A 103 -19.43 1.44 9.72
C ILE A 103 -18.38 1.96 10.72
N PRO A 104 -18.03 1.21 11.78
CA PRO A 104 -16.91 1.57 12.65
C PRO A 104 -15.60 1.75 11.87
N HIS A 105 -14.85 2.82 12.16
CA HIS A 105 -13.70 3.22 11.36
C HIS A 105 -12.51 3.65 12.22
N LEU A 106 -11.34 3.17 11.88
CA LEU A 106 -10.07 3.66 12.36
C LEU A 106 -9.28 4.27 11.21
N GLY A 107 -9.06 5.59 11.27
CA GLY A 107 -8.25 6.33 10.31
C GLY A 107 -6.76 6.12 10.55
N LEU A 108 -6.02 5.79 9.50
CA LEU A 108 -4.60 5.46 9.54
C LEU A 108 -3.80 6.46 8.72
N TYR A 109 -2.59 6.77 9.19
CA TYR A 109 -1.66 7.58 8.45
C TYR A 109 -0.22 7.04 8.53
N GLY A 110 0.08 6.07 7.70
CA GLY A 110 1.44 5.56 7.44
C GLY A 110 2.06 6.13 6.16
N ALA A 111 1.60 7.29 5.69
CA ALA A 111 1.89 7.80 4.36
C ALA A 111 1.61 6.73 3.29
N CYS A 112 2.55 6.48 2.36
CA CYS A 112 2.35 5.47 1.32
C CYS A 112 2.29 4.02 1.85
N SER A 113 2.72 3.74 3.10
CA SER A 113 2.67 2.40 3.70
C SER A 113 1.27 1.98 4.19
N THR A 114 0.30 2.86 4.13
CA THR A 114 -1.04 2.68 4.73
C THR A 114 -1.76 1.41 4.28
N MET A 115 -1.53 0.90 3.04
CA MET A 115 -2.15 -0.36 2.62
C MET A 115 -1.64 -1.57 3.42
N ALA A 116 -0.33 -1.67 3.66
CA ALA A 116 0.22 -2.73 4.48
C ALA A 116 -0.16 -2.55 5.96
N GLU A 117 -0.18 -1.32 6.46
CA GLU A 117 -0.63 -0.98 7.81
C GLU A 117 -2.09 -1.40 8.02
N SER A 118 -2.99 -1.08 7.10
CA SER A 118 -4.41 -1.43 7.19
C SER A 118 -4.64 -2.95 7.13
N LEU A 119 -3.90 -3.68 6.28
CA LEU A 119 -3.96 -5.15 6.24
C LEU A 119 -3.44 -5.78 7.53
N LEU A 120 -2.32 -5.28 8.06
CA LEU A 120 -1.73 -5.73 9.31
C LEU A 120 -2.74 -5.56 10.46
N LEU A 121 -3.33 -4.39 10.61
CA LEU A 121 -4.32 -4.10 11.64
C LEU A 121 -5.62 -4.89 11.46
N SER A 122 -6.11 -5.04 10.21
CA SER A 122 -7.25 -5.91 9.91
C SER A 122 -6.98 -7.35 10.32
N SER A 123 -5.77 -7.86 10.05
CA SER A 123 -5.38 -9.21 10.45
C SER A 123 -5.27 -9.39 11.95
N MET A 124 -4.80 -8.37 12.68
CA MET A 124 -4.79 -8.37 14.16
C MET A 124 -6.21 -8.35 14.74
N ALA A 125 -7.09 -7.53 14.18
CA ALA A 125 -8.48 -7.42 14.64
C ALA A 125 -9.23 -8.74 14.44
N VAL A 126 -9.13 -9.35 13.27
CA VAL A 126 -9.78 -10.63 12.96
C VAL A 126 -9.11 -11.79 13.75
N GLY A 127 -7.79 -11.89 13.70
CA GLY A 127 -7.05 -12.93 14.42
C GLY A 127 -7.13 -12.82 15.95
N GLY A 128 -7.48 -11.63 16.47
CA GLY A 128 -7.74 -11.37 17.89
C GLY A 128 -9.21 -11.57 18.30
N GLY A 129 -10.11 -11.84 17.33
CA GLY A 129 -11.54 -12.00 17.60
C GLY A 129 -12.27 -10.67 17.88
N PHE A 130 -11.74 -9.53 17.43
CA PHE A 130 -12.38 -8.21 17.59
C PHE A 130 -13.28 -7.83 16.40
N ALA A 131 -13.16 -8.55 15.28
CA ALA A 131 -13.99 -8.39 14.09
C ALA A 131 -14.05 -9.71 13.32
N ASP A 132 -15.19 -10.01 12.69
CA ASP A 132 -15.33 -11.13 11.76
C ASP A 132 -15.08 -10.69 10.31
N ASN A 133 -15.44 -9.44 9.99
CA ASN A 133 -15.39 -8.83 8.66
C ASN A 133 -14.66 -7.48 8.72
N ALA A 134 -13.32 -7.47 8.67
CA ALA A 134 -12.52 -6.25 8.66
C ALA A 134 -12.13 -5.86 7.23
N VAL A 135 -12.21 -4.58 6.91
CA VAL A 135 -11.81 -4.04 5.60
C VAL A 135 -10.51 -3.25 5.75
N ALA A 136 -9.51 -3.60 4.94
CA ALA A 136 -8.32 -2.80 4.72
C ALA A 136 -8.49 -1.99 3.42
N MET A 137 -8.43 -0.66 3.49
CA MET A 137 -8.66 0.21 2.33
C MET A 137 -7.75 1.43 2.36
N THR A 138 -7.25 1.83 1.20
CA THR A 138 -6.55 3.11 1.05
C THR A 138 -6.64 3.65 -0.36
N SER A 139 -6.35 4.94 -0.51
CA SER A 139 -6.29 5.63 -1.79
C SER A 139 -5.19 6.67 -1.83
N SER A 140 -4.80 7.04 -3.03
CA SER A 140 -4.15 8.31 -3.32
C SER A 140 -4.67 8.86 -4.64
N HIS A 141 -4.54 10.17 -4.82
CA HIS A 141 -4.92 10.86 -6.05
C HIS A 141 -3.82 11.86 -6.41
N PHE A 142 -3.32 11.80 -7.65
CA PHE A 142 -2.22 12.65 -8.09
C PHE A 142 -2.42 14.12 -7.74
N ALA A 143 -3.48 14.73 -8.23
CA ALA A 143 -3.65 16.18 -8.14
C ALA A 143 -3.91 16.68 -6.70
N SER A 144 -4.65 15.93 -5.87
CA SER A 144 -4.89 16.29 -4.47
C SER A 144 -3.61 16.20 -3.64
N SER A 145 -2.84 15.12 -3.82
CA SER A 145 -1.57 14.90 -3.12
C SER A 145 -0.49 15.89 -3.57
N GLU A 146 -0.32 16.09 -4.88
CA GLU A 146 0.67 17.04 -5.40
C GLU A 146 0.35 18.47 -4.94
N ARG A 147 -0.93 18.87 -4.93
CA ARG A 147 -1.34 20.18 -4.43
C ARG A 147 -1.03 20.37 -2.94
N GLN A 148 -1.16 19.32 -2.14
CA GLN A 148 -0.86 19.37 -0.72
C GLN A 148 0.64 19.43 -0.43
N TYR A 149 1.44 18.61 -1.11
CA TYR A 149 2.86 18.40 -0.78
C TYR A 149 3.83 19.23 -1.63
N ARG A 150 3.45 19.56 -2.87
CA ARG A 150 4.29 20.27 -3.85
C ARG A 150 3.60 21.51 -4.40
N PHE A 151 2.87 22.21 -3.56
CA PHE A 151 2.21 23.46 -3.91
C PHE A 151 3.23 24.56 -4.31
N PRO A 152 2.94 25.43 -5.29
CA PRO A 152 1.70 25.46 -6.08
C PRO A 152 1.73 24.49 -7.29
N LEU A 153 0.76 23.60 -7.36
CA LEU A 153 0.63 22.63 -8.45
C LEU A 153 0.54 23.30 -9.84
N GLY A 154 -0.21 24.39 -9.93
CA GLY A 154 -0.42 25.13 -11.18
C GLY A 154 0.81 25.93 -11.68
N TYR A 155 1.89 25.98 -10.90
CA TYR A 155 3.12 26.65 -11.34
C TYR A 155 3.84 25.90 -12.47
N GLY A 156 3.58 24.59 -12.60
CA GLY A 156 4.05 23.80 -13.75
C GLY A 156 5.55 23.53 -13.75
N GLY A 157 6.16 23.34 -12.58
CA GLY A 157 7.56 22.94 -12.48
C GLY A 157 7.85 21.60 -13.14
N GLN A 158 8.97 21.50 -13.86
CA GLN A 158 9.42 20.23 -14.41
C GLN A 158 9.82 19.28 -13.29
N ARG A 159 9.34 18.04 -13.32
CA ARG A 159 9.71 17.01 -12.35
C ARG A 159 11.14 16.53 -12.60
N THR A 160 11.86 16.26 -11.52
CA THR A 160 13.23 15.69 -11.60
C THR A 160 13.20 14.23 -12.06
N PRO A 161 14.29 13.68 -12.60
CA PRO A 161 14.36 12.25 -12.96
C PRO A 161 14.14 11.29 -11.78
N THR A 162 14.39 11.74 -10.55
CA THR A 162 14.18 10.99 -9.31
C THR A 162 12.73 11.01 -8.82
N ALA A 163 11.91 11.94 -9.33
CA ALA A 163 10.51 12.09 -8.93
C ALA A 163 9.68 10.89 -9.38
N GLN A 164 8.65 10.60 -8.61
CA GLN A 164 7.66 9.58 -8.91
C GLN A 164 6.31 10.23 -9.22
N TRP A 165 5.44 9.49 -9.88
CA TRP A 165 4.06 9.89 -10.16
C TRP A 165 3.14 9.33 -9.08
N THR A 166 2.47 10.18 -8.32
CA THR A 166 1.45 9.72 -7.37
C THR A 166 0.30 9.02 -8.10
N VAL A 167 0.08 7.76 -7.77
CA VAL A 167 -0.98 6.94 -8.39
C VAL A 167 -2.35 7.49 -8.00
N THR A 168 -3.23 7.61 -8.98
CA THR A 168 -4.65 7.86 -8.78
C THR A 168 -5.37 6.52 -8.72
N GLY A 169 -5.59 6.03 -7.50
CA GLY A 169 -6.17 4.71 -7.31
C GLY A 169 -6.61 4.43 -5.88
N SER A 170 -7.51 3.46 -5.73
CA SER A 170 -7.97 2.95 -4.45
C SER A 170 -8.07 1.43 -4.49
N GLY A 171 -7.63 0.77 -3.43
CA GLY A 171 -7.81 -0.67 -3.23
C GLY A 171 -8.49 -0.95 -1.90
N ALA A 172 -9.36 -1.96 -1.89
CA ALA A 172 -10.03 -2.43 -0.69
C ALA A 172 -9.98 -3.96 -0.64
N ALA A 173 -9.68 -4.53 0.53
CA ALA A 173 -9.58 -5.97 0.77
C ALA A 173 -10.38 -6.35 2.02
N LEU A 174 -11.20 -7.39 1.91
CA LEU A 174 -11.98 -7.95 3.01
C LEU A 174 -11.20 -9.07 3.67
N VAL A 175 -10.88 -8.89 4.94
CA VAL A 175 -10.16 -9.84 5.80
C VAL A 175 -11.17 -10.51 6.75
N ARG A 176 -11.19 -11.83 6.77
CA ARG A 176 -12.12 -12.64 7.57
C ARG A 176 -11.40 -13.76 8.31
N SER A 177 -12.05 -14.28 9.34
CA SER A 177 -11.56 -15.46 10.09
C SER A 177 -11.65 -16.74 9.26
N ASP A 178 -12.63 -16.84 8.35
CA ASP A 178 -12.92 -18.00 7.52
C ASP A 178 -13.13 -17.63 6.05
N GLY A 179 -13.20 -18.66 5.20
CA GLY A 179 -13.47 -18.52 3.78
C GLY A 179 -12.33 -19.02 2.90
N HIS A 180 -12.44 -18.73 1.59
CA HIS A 180 -11.46 -19.10 0.59
C HIS A 180 -10.72 -17.87 0.07
N GLY A 181 -9.41 -17.98 -0.10
CA GLY A 181 -8.56 -16.92 -0.61
C GLY A 181 -7.17 -16.91 0.00
N PRO A 182 -6.32 -15.94 -0.37
CA PRO A 182 -5.00 -15.77 0.21
C PRO A 182 -5.07 -15.52 1.72
N ARG A 183 -4.07 -16.04 2.46
CA ARG A 183 -4.03 -15.99 3.94
C ARG A 183 -2.91 -15.09 4.44
N ILE A 184 -3.19 -14.27 5.44
CA ILE A 184 -2.18 -13.47 6.13
C ILE A 184 -1.56 -14.34 7.24
N THR A 185 -0.34 -14.81 7.01
CA THR A 185 0.32 -15.77 7.92
C THR A 185 1.16 -15.12 8.99
N GLY A 186 1.59 -13.89 8.78
CA GLY A 186 2.37 -13.14 9.75
C GLY A 186 2.70 -11.74 9.25
N CYS A 187 3.10 -10.89 10.17
CA CYS A 187 3.40 -9.49 9.90
C CYS A 187 4.64 -9.02 10.64
N THR A 188 5.26 -7.96 10.11
CA THR A 188 6.35 -7.23 10.77
C THR A 188 6.02 -5.75 10.81
N VAL A 189 5.92 -5.19 12.01
CA VAL A 189 5.70 -3.76 12.22
C VAL A 189 7.04 -3.05 12.05
N GLY A 190 7.13 -2.14 11.09
CA GLY A 190 8.36 -1.41 10.82
C GLY A 190 8.64 -0.32 11.84
N THR A 191 9.89 0.07 11.91
CA THR A 191 10.35 1.24 12.68
C THR A 191 10.51 2.44 11.77
N VAL A 192 10.32 3.64 12.33
CA VAL A 192 10.65 4.88 11.62
C VAL A 192 12.16 4.99 11.50
N THR A 193 12.66 5.18 10.29
CA THR A 193 14.08 5.28 9.96
C THR A 193 14.34 6.63 9.30
N ASP A 194 15.36 7.35 9.78
CA ASP A 194 15.76 8.65 9.24
C ASP A 194 17.26 8.66 8.95
N LEU A 195 17.63 8.85 7.68
CA LEU A 195 19.01 9.00 7.22
C LEU A 195 19.31 10.44 6.76
N GLY A 196 18.52 11.41 7.13
CA GLY A 196 18.75 12.83 6.85
C GLY A 196 18.37 13.26 5.42
N ILE A 197 17.60 12.46 4.68
CA ILE A 197 17.14 12.81 3.33
C ILE A 197 16.13 13.96 3.42
N LYS A 198 16.36 15.04 2.66
CA LYS A 198 15.50 16.26 2.67
C LYS A 198 14.83 16.54 1.32
N ASP A 199 15.25 15.84 0.26
CA ASP A 199 14.72 16.08 -1.08
C ASP A 199 13.38 15.37 -1.26
N ALA A 200 12.28 16.14 -1.26
CA ALA A 200 10.93 15.65 -1.49
C ALA A 200 10.71 15.08 -2.90
N ASN A 201 11.63 15.33 -3.85
CA ASN A 201 11.59 14.73 -5.18
C ASN A 201 12.35 13.40 -5.26
N ASN A 202 12.91 12.93 -4.15
CA ASN A 202 13.62 11.65 -4.07
C ASN A 202 13.11 10.83 -2.86
N MET A 203 11.82 10.53 -2.85
CA MET A 203 11.19 9.78 -1.75
C MET A 203 11.70 8.33 -1.70
N GLY A 204 12.07 7.74 -2.84
CA GLY A 204 12.69 6.41 -2.86
C GLY A 204 13.93 6.30 -1.98
N ALA A 205 14.78 7.35 -1.97
CA ALA A 205 15.96 7.41 -1.09
C ALA A 205 15.59 7.51 0.39
N ALA A 206 14.49 8.19 0.74
CA ALA A 206 14.01 8.28 2.12
C ALA A 206 13.41 6.96 2.61
N MET A 207 12.73 6.22 1.73
CA MET A 207 12.00 4.99 2.08
C MET A 207 12.85 3.72 2.04
N ALA A 208 13.83 3.62 1.13
CA ALA A 208 14.63 2.40 0.93
C ALA A 208 15.29 1.86 2.21
N PRO A 209 15.86 2.69 3.11
CA PRO A 209 16.44 2.22 4.36
C PRO A 209 15.41 1.59 5.30
N ALA A 210 14.22 2.18 5.40
CA ALA A 210 13.14 1.64 6.23
C ALA A 210 12.61 0.31 5.67
N ALA A 211 12.50 0.21 4.33
CA ALA A 211 12.11 -1.01 3.66
C ALA A 211 13.12 -2.14 3.92
N TYR A 212 14.42 -1.86 3.77
CA TYR A 212 15.45 -2.85 4.06
C TYR A 212 15.47 -3.27 5.52
N ALA A 213 15.39 -2.32 6.46
CA ALA A 213 15.34 -2.62 7.90
C ALA A 213 14.17 -3.54 8.26
N THR A 214 12.99 -3.30 7.66
CA THR A 214 11.78 -4.13 7.91
C THR A 214 11.89 -5.52 7.28
N ILE A 215 12.40 -5.63 6.05
CA ILE A 215 12.62 -6.91 5.38
C ILE A 215 13.64 -7.76 6.17
N LYS A 216 14.74 -7.14 6.60
CA LYS A 216 15.76 -7.79 7.42
C LYS A 216 15.18 -8.27 8.76
N ALA A 217 14.43 -7.40 9.44
CA ALA A 217 13.76 -7.77 10.69
C ALA A 217 12.76 -8.91 10.49
N HIS A 218 12.02 -8.93 9.37
CA HIS A 218 11.14 -10.05 9.05
C HIS A 218 11.92 -11.36 8.93
N PHE A 219 13.02 -11.38 8.20
CA PHE A 219 13.85 -12.58 8.06
C PHE A 219 14.44 -13.03 9.40
N ASP A 220 14.98 -12.08 10.16
CA ASP A 220 15.57 -12.38 11.48
C ASP A 220 14.55 -12.89 12.49
N ASP A 221 13.37 -12.28 12.58
CA ASP A 221 12.33 -12.62 13.54
C ASP A 221 11.58 -13.91 13.16
N MET A 222 11.28 -14.08 11.87
CA MET A 222 10.48 -15.20 11.34
C MET A 222 11.32 -16.41 10.96
N LYS A 223 12.67 -16.27 10.99
CA LYS A 223 13.62 -17.31 10.53
C LYS A 223 13.35 -17.74 9.10
N THR A 224 13.15 -16.76 8.25
CA THR A 224 12.93 -16.93 6.81
C THR A 224 14.07 -16.30 6.01
N ALA A 225 14.12 -16.61 4.72
CA ALA A 225 15.08 -16.09 3.76
C ALA A 225 14.36 -15.67 2.45
N PRO A 226 15.03 -14.94 1.55
CA PRO A 226 14.40 -14.55 0.27
C PRO A 226 13.83 -15.72 -0.53
N GLU A 227 14.43 -16.89 -0.42
CA GLU A 227 14.04 -18.12 -1.13
C GLU A 227 12.67 -18.65 -0.68
N ASP A 228 12.22 -18.31 0.52
CA ASP A 228 10.92 -18.69 1.06
C ASP A 228 9.74 -17.97 0.41
N PHE A 229 10.02 -17.00 -0.45
CA PHE A 229 9.02 -16.18 -1.13
C PHE A 229 9.14 -16.30 -2.65
N ASP A 230 8.01 -16.29 -3.35
CA ASP A 230 8.00 -16.11 -4.80
C ASP A 230 8.37 -14.67 -5.16
N LEU A 231 7.83 -13.71 -4.40
CA LEU A 231 8.11 -12.29 -4.55
C LEU A 231 8.23 -11.60 -3.18
N ILE A 232 9.13 -10.64 -3.10
CA ILE A 232 9.20 -9.59 -2.08
C ILE A 232 8.79 -8.31 -2.80
N VAL A 233 7.65 -7.72 -2.42
CA VAL A 233 7.03 -6.63 -3.17
C VAL A 233 7.01 -5.37 -2.31
N THR A 234 7.75 -4.34 -2.73
CA THR A 234 7.70 -3.03 -2.07
C THR A 234 6.56 -2.17 -2.61
N GLY A 235 6.08 -1.22 -1.80
CA GLY A 235 4.88 -0.43 -2.09
C GLY A 235 5.08 0.59 -3.21
N ASP A 236 6.11 1.43 -3.08
CA ASP A 236 6.30 2.56 -3.98
C ASP A 236 7.72 3.16 -3.90
N LEU A 237 8.73 2.30 -3.79
CA LEU A 237 10.13 2.74 -3.85
C LEU A 237 10.48 3.35 -5.21
N GLY A 238 9.78 2.92 -6.26
CA GLY A 238 10.14 3.22 -7.62
C GLY A 238 11.46 2.59 -8.04
N GLN A 239 11.93 2.90 -9.23
CA GLN A 239 13.15 2.30 -9.78
C GLN A 239 14.37 2.62 -8.91
N LEU A 240 14.56 3.91 -8.59
CA LEU A 240 15.73 4.35 -7.83
C LEU A 240 15.75 3.78 -6.40
N GLY A 241 14.63 3.86 -5.67
CA GLY A 241 14.55 3.32 -4.31
C GLY A 241 14.72 1.81 -4.25
N LYS A 242 14.21 1.08 -5.27
CA LYS A 242 14.43 -0.36 -5.41
C LYS A 242 15.92 -0.69 -5.62
N GLU A 243 16.62 0.06 -6.45
CA GLU A 243 18.08 -0.10 -6.66
C GLU A 243 18.87 0.17 -5.37
N MET A 244 18.50 1.21 -4.62
CA MET A 244 19.11 1.51 -3.33
C MET A 244 18.86 0.40 -2.31
N LEU A 245 17.66 -0.17 -2.25
CA LEU A 245 17.35 -1.30 -1.37
C LEU A 245 18.18 -2.53 -1.74
N LEU A 246 18.32 -2.85 -3.02
CA LEU A 246 19.18 -3.95 -3.49
C LEU A 246 20.65 -3.75 -3.07
N GLU A 247 21.15 -2.52 -3.16
CA GLU A 247 22.52 -2.21 -2.74
C GLU A 247 22.69 -2.32 -1.22
N LEU A 248 21.71 -1.87 -0.42
CA LEU A 248 21.75 -2.05 1.03
C LEU A 248 21.78 -3.53 1.41
N ALA A 249 20.92 -4.35 0.80
CA ALA A 249 20.89 -5.79 1.01
C ALA A 249 22.22 -6.47 0.62
N ARG A 250 22.81 -6.07 -0.53
CA ARG A 250 24.10 -6.59 -1.02
C ARG A 250 25.24 -6.31 -0.03
N ARG A 251 25.26 -5.11 0.59
CA ARG A 251 26.28 -4.76 1.59
C ARG A 251 26.23 -5.66 2.82
N ASP A 252 25.06 -6.09 3.21
CA ASP A 252 24.85 -7.03 4.33
C ASP A 252 24.95 -8.51 3.90
N GLY A 253 25.30 -8.79 2.64
CA GLY A 253 25.42 -10.16 2.13
C GLY A 253 24.07 -10.84 1.84
N VAL A 254 22.97 -10.08 1.80
CA VAL A 254 21.63 -10.60 1.50
C VAL A 254 21.34 -10.45 0.00
N SER A 255 21.03 -11.55 -0.69
CA SER A 255 20.67 -11.51 -2.11
C SER A 255 19.16 -11.48 -2.27
N LEU A 256 18.62 -10.31 -2.66
CA LEU A 256 17.20 -10.13 -3.00
C LEU A 256 16.93 -10.24 -4.51
N GLY A 257 18.00 -10.42 -5.32
CA GLY A 257 17.92 -10.42 -6.78
C GLY A 257 16.93 -11.46 -7.32
N GLY A 258 16.12 -11.05 -8.30
CA GLY A 258 15.10 -11.91 -8.92
C GLY A 258 13.83 -12.13 -8.08
N LYS A 259 13.85 -11.81 -6.79
CA LYS A 259 12.69 -11.90 -5.89
C LYS A 259 12.08 -10.54 -5.58
N LEU A 260 12.89 -9.47 -5.60
CA LEU A 260 12.42 -8.12 -5.30
C LEU A 260 11.75 -7.47 -6.51
N THR A 261 10.53 -7.02 -6.30
CA THR A 261 9.80 -6.13 -7.21
C THR A 261 9.20 -4.96 -6.45
N ASP A 262 8.64 -3.98 -7.17
CA ASP A 262 8.07 -2.77 -6.59
C ASP A 262 6.78 -2.40 -7.31
N CYS A 263 5.71 -2.08 -6.57
CA CYS A 263 4.42 -1.74 -7.16
C CYS A 263 4.51 -0.50 -8.06
N GLY A 264 5.35 0.47 -7.70
CA GLY A 264 5.57 1.68 -8.50
C GLY A 264 6.23 1.39 -9.86
N THR A 265 7.05 0.34 -9.95
CA THR A 265 7.64 -0.12 -11.23
C THR A 265 6.73 -1.07 -12.01
N MET A 266 5.65 -1.56 -11.39
CA MET A 266 4.68 -2.47 -12.03
C MET A 266 3.48 -1.76 -12.63
N VAL A 267 3.03 -0.67 -11.99
CA VAL A 267 1.76 0.00 -12.32
C VAL A 267 1.85 0.82 -13.60
N PHE A 268 3.03 1.32 -13.95
CA PHE A 268 3.28 2.13 -15.12
C PHE A 268 4.33 1.51 -16.06
N ASP A 269 4.23 1.84 -17.34
CA ASP A 269 5.27 1.59 -18.34
C ASP A 269 6.20 2.82 -18.36
N ASN A 270 7.34 2.72 -17.68
CA ASN A 270 8.27 3.84 -17.50
C ASN A 270 8.88 4.34 -18.83
N ASP A 271 8.86 3.51 -19.90
CA ASP A 271 9.38 3.88 -21.22
C ASP A 271 8.36 4.67 -22.04
N LYS A 272 7.04 4.45 -21.79
CA LYS A 272 5.96 5.05 -22.58
C LYS A 272 5.18 6.13 -21.82
N GLN A 273 5.16 6.04 -20.50
CA GLN A 273 4.43 6.95 -19.65
C GLN A 273 5.39 7.88 -18.91
N ASP A 274 5.16 9.19 -18.96
CA ASP A 274 5.96 10.17 -18.22
C ASP A 274 5.73 10.05 -16.71
N VAL A 275 6.46 9.14 -16.06
CA VAL A 275 6.41 8.85 -14.62
C VAL A 275 7.79 8.86 -13.95
N HIS A 276 8.87 9.05 -14.71
CA HIS A 276 10.27 9.07 -14.26
C HIS A 276 10.64 7.82 -13.46
N ALA A 277 10.77 7.94 -12.12
CA ALA A 277 11.15 6.81 -11.27
C ALA A 277 10.03 5.80 -11.01
N GLY A 278 8.82 6.01 -11.55
CA GLY A 278 7.68 5.11 -11.40
C GLY A 278 6.55 5.65 -10.55
N GLY A 279 5.68 4.79 -10.08
CA GLY A 279 4.52 5.13 -9.25
C GLY A 279 4.87 5.41 -7.79
N SER A 280 4.04 6.22 -7.13
CA SER A 280 4.12 6.55 -5.71
C SER A 280 2.73 6.62 -5.08
N GLY A 281 2.68 6.69 -3.75
CA GLY A 281 1.45 6.86 -2.99
C GLY A 281 0.83 5.55 -2.50
N CYS A 282 0.02 5.64 -1.46
CA CYS A 282 -0.63 4.45 -0.89
C CYS A 282 -1.64 3.80 -1.87
N GLY A 283 -2.20 4.56 -2.82
CA GLY A 283 -2.97 4.02 -3.93
C GLY A 283 -2.15 3.11 -4.85
N CYS A 284 -0.84 3.34 -4.99
CA CYS A 284 0.05 2.52 -5.81
C CYS A 284 0.09 1.06 -5.32
N SER A 285 0.44 0.87 -4.06
CA SER A 285 0.47 -0.44 -3.43
C SER A 285 -0.94 -1.07 -3.35
N ALA A 286 -1.98 -0.25 -3.12
CA ALA A 286 -3.35 -0.72 -2.99
C ALA A 286 -3.91 -1.30 -4.29
N ILE A 287 -3.81 -0.57 -5.42
CA ILE A 287 -4.33 -1.10 -6.70
C ILE A 287 -3.49 -2.23 -7.27
N THR A 288 -2.17 -2.23 -7.03
CA THR A 288 -1.30 -3.34 -7.45
C THR A 288 -1.60 -4.61 -6.65
N LEU A 289 -1.78 -4.48 -5.34
CA LEU A 289 -2.16 -5.61 -4.50
C LEU A 289 -3.55 -6.14 -4.89
N CYS A 290 -4.58 -5.28 -4.85
CA CYS A 290 -5.97 -5.69 -5.07
C CYS A 290 -6.30 -5.96 -6.54
N GLY A 291 -5.64 -5.29 -7.49
CA GLY A 291 -5.86 -5.54 -8.91
C GLY A 291 -5.10 -6.76 -9.43
N TYR A 292 -3.88 -6.98 -8.96
CA TYR A 292 -3.00 -7.98 -9.56
C TYR A 292 -2.54 -9.07 -8.59
N LEU A 293 -1.83 -8.73 -7.52
CA LEU A 293 -1.12 -9.71 -6.69
C LEU A 293 -2.05 -10.72 -6.00
N LEU A 294 -3.18 -10.26 -5.44
CA LEU A 294 -4.15 -11.15 -4.79
C LEU A 294 -4.77 -12.12 -5.79
N GLY A 295 -5.00 -11.68 -7.03
CA GLY A 295 -5.44 -12.57 -8.12
C GLY A 295 -4.41 -13.64 -8.48
N GLN A 296 -3.10 -13.30 -8.49
CA GLN A 296 -2.03 -14.26 -8.76
C GLN A 296 -1.89 -15.29 -7.62
N LEU A 297 -2.02 -14.85 -6.37
CA LEU A 297 -2.02 -15.72 -5.19
C LEU A 297 -3.23 -16.67 -5.18
N ASN A 298 -4.42 -16.12 -5.41
CA ASN A 298 -5.66 -16.90 -5.43
C ASN A 298 -5.72 -17.90 -6.59
N GLY A 299 -5.13 -17.54 -7.72
CA GLY A 299 -5.01 -18.42 -8.90
C GLY A 299 -3.84 -19.39 -8.85
N GLY A 300 -3.08 -19.46 -7.77
CA GLY A 300 -1.96 -20.38 -7.56
C GLY A 300 -0.71 -20.12 -8.40
N LYS A 301 -0.64 -18.97 -9.11
CA LYS A 301 0.57 -18.57 -9.85
C LYS A 301 1.67 -18.07 -8.92
N LEU A 302 1.29 -17.47 -7.79
CA LEU A 302 2.15 -17.15 -6.67
C LEU A 302 1.70 -17.98 -5.46
N LYS A 303 2.62 -18.52 -4.71
CA LYS A 303 2.36 -19.30 -3.49
C LYS A 303 2.54 -18.48 -2.23
N LYS A 304 3.51 -17.56 -2.22
CA LYS A 304 3.83 -16.76 -1.04
C LYS A 304 4.55 -15.47 -1.42
N ILE A 305 4.06 -14.35 -0.92
CA ILE A 305 4.72 -13.06 -1.09
C ILE A 305 4.98 -12.39 0.27
N LEU A 306 6.02 -11.55 0.32
CA LEU A 306 6.21 -10.58 1.39
C LEU A 306 5.83 -9.20 0.84
N PHE A 307 4.67 -8.71 1.22
CA PHE A 307 4.16 -7.40 0.80
C PHE A 307 4.62 -6.33 1.79
N CYS A 308 5.48 -5.42 1.32
CA CYS A 308 6.18 -4.42 2.12
C CYS A 308 5.67 -3.02 1.75
N GLY A 309 4.64 -2.52 2.40
CA GLY A 309 4.18 -1.14 2.20
C GLY A 309 5.23 -0.15 2.70
N THR A 310 5.71 0.69 1.80
CA THR A 310 6.71 1.73 2.06
C THR A 310 6.06 3.09 2.20
N GLY A 311 6.61 3.98 3.03
CA GLY A 311 6.07 5.32 3.24
C GLY A 311 7.14 6.33 3.59
N ALA A 312 7.07 7.50 2.96
CA ALA A 312 7.84 8.68 3.32
C ALA A 312 6.96 9.58 4.21
N LEU A 313 7.36 9.78 5.46
CA LEU A 313 6.62 10.58 6.43
C LEU A 313 6.87 12.08 6.17
N LEU A 314 6.49 12.51 4.97
CA LEU A 314 6.61 13.87 4.49
C LEU A 314 5.46 14.72 5.04
N SER A 315 5.79 15.90 5.54
CA SER A 315 4.83 16.94 5.93
C SER A 315 5.25 18.29 5.33
N PRO A 316 4.33 19.07 4.76
CA PRO A 316 4.66 20.44 4.34
C PRO A 316 5.31 21.27 5.45
N THR A 317 4.82 21.12 6.68
CA THR A 317 5.36 21.83 7.85
C THR A 317 6.81 21.42 8.14
N SER A 318 7.10 20.12 8.21
CA SER A 318 8.47 19.65 8.48
C SER A 318 9.45 20.04 7.37
N THR A 319 9.01 19.98 6.11
CA THR A 319 9.83 20.39 4.95
C THR A 319 10.14 21.89 5.01
N GLN A 320 9.15 22.74 5.33
CA GLN A 320 9.35 24.19 5.48
C GLN A 320 10.29 24.53 6.65
N GLN A 321 10.37 23.68 7.65
CA GLN A 321 11.33 23.79 8.77
C GLN A 321 12.70 23.24 8.45
N GLY A 322 12.91 22.70 7.26
CA GLY A 322 14.19 22.09 6.82
C GLY A 322 14.52 20.75 7.48
N LEU A 323 13.50 20.07 8.06
CA LEU A 323 13.66 18.75 8.65
C LEU A 323 13.79 17.67 7.56
N PRO A 324 14.45 16.55 7.87
CA PRO A 324 14.52 15.40 6.96
C PRO A 324 13.17 14.68 6.84
N ILE A 325 13.09 13.78 5.89
CA ILE A 325 11.92 12.94 5.59
C ILE A 325 12.19 11.53 6.13
N PRO A 326 11.63 11.14 7.28
CA PRO A 326 11.76 9.79 7.76
C PRO A 326 10.99 8.80 6.88
N GLY A 327 11.51 7.57 6.76
CA GLY A 327 10.83 6.47 6.12
C GLY A 327 10.20 5.50 7.13
N VAL A 328 9.15 4.82 6.71
CA VAL A 328 8.54 3.69 7.43
C VAL A 328 8.19 2.58 6.43
N CYS A 329 8.18 1.34 6.90
CA CYS A 329 7.74 0.21 6.09
C CYS A 329 7.10 -0.83 7.00
N HIS A 330 5.94 -1.37 6.60
CA HIS A 330 5.31 -2.50 7.27
C HIS A 330 5.24 -3.69 6.31
N ALA A 331 5.49 -4.90 6.82
CA ALA A 331 5.49 -6.11 6.00
C ALA A 331 4.36 -7.06 6.41
N VAL A 332 3.66 -7.58 5.40
CA VAL A 332 2.59 -8.56 5.52
C VAL A 332 2.96 -9.79 4.68
N CYS A 333 3.09 -10.95 5.32
CA CYS A 333 3.32 -12.21 4.64
C CYS A 333 1.97 -12.79 4.20
N ILE A 334 1.78 -12.95 2.90
CA ILE A 334 0.54 -13.45 2.30
C ILE A 334 0.84 -14.74 1.55
N ALA A 335 0.18 -15.83 1.97
CA ALA A 335 0.24 -17.12 1.28
C ALA A 335 -0.97 -17.28 0.36
N GLY A 336 -0.79 -17.98 -0.75
CA GLY A 336 -1.87 -18.31 -1.67
C GLY A 336 -2.97 -19.13 -0.99
N GLY A 337 -4.20 -19.03 -1.49
CA GLY A 337 -5.29 -19.87 -1.05
C GLY A 337 -5.06 -21.32 -1.48
N THR A 338 -5.29 -22.26 -0.58
CA THR A 338 -5.37 -23.70 -0.89
C THR A 338 -6.79 -24.06 -1.26
#